data_fcef6283eeac79393aa3ad087bfa522a
#
_entry.id   fcef6283eeac79393aa3ad087bfa522a
#
_cell.length_a   1.000
_cell.length_b   1.000
_cell.length_c   1.000
_cell.angle_alpha   90.00
_cell.angle_beta   90.00
_cell.angle_gamma   90.00
#
_symmetry.space_group_name_H-M   'P 1'
#
loop_
_entity.id
_entity.type
_entity.pdbx_description
1 polymer ?
#
loop_
_entity_poly.entity_id
_entity_poly.type
_entity_poly.pdbx_seq_one_letter_code
_entity_poly.pdbx_strand_id
1 'polypeptide(L)'
;DSIHIMWTGDDVCSSMESGRFTEFTNLTNKKPLFWLNWPVNDYSTDHLLMGKGEVLNINYTDDTVPFEGMVTNPMQQAEPSKLSIFAICDYTWNPNKFNVDKSYNDSFKYVEEKEYESLKAISSHLTNANLYEGKYFEEAKDLKELITEYETTNDVTKLVEYFTKFTASIESFKANAKNTKLKDSMLPWIEALEDASNAMINYLTIMKDFDNLSNDQLKTMLDNGNSYEEKSKLHKEPVLNVITYNIDYKYADYGVSVLKPFMNKVKQIVNDKVKLALGLPTGIVYEGFDSIYSGSVDNIFDGDESTYCWFGSVPSEDAYIRIDLEEVKDLGYKYALFCI
;
A
#
# COMPACT_ATOMS: atom_id res chain seq x y z
N ASP A 1 -0.37 20.82 43.14
CA ASP A 1 -0.75 19.44 42.87
C ASP A 1 -0.01 18.92 41.64
N SER A 2 0.84 17.93 41.83
CA SER A 2 1.78 17.41 40.84
C SER A 2 1.24 16.20 40.02
N ILE A 3 -0.09 16.08 39.91
CA ILE A 3 -0.71 14.98 39.14
C ILE A 3 -0.98 15.48 37.72
N HIS A 4 -0.37 14.82 36.74
CA HIS A 4 -0.66 14.98 35.33
C HIS A 4 -1.62 13.86 34.89
N ILE A 5 -2.64 14.17 34.11
CA ILE A 5 -3.62 13.20 33.62
C ILE A 5 -3.33 12.98 32.15
N MET A 6 -2.89 11.76 31.79
CA MET A 6 -2.74 11.36 30.41
C MET A 6 -4.08 11.02 29.78
N TRP A 7 -4.27 11.39 28.53
CA TRP A 7 -5.49 11.15 27.78
C TRP A 7 -5.19 10.98 26.27
N THR A 8 -5.80 9.98 25.67
CA THR A 8 -5.63 9.66 24.24
C THR A 8 -6.68 10.27 23.33
N GLY A 9 -7.66 10.97 23.88
CA GLY A 9 -8.90 11.34 23.21
C GLY A 9 -10.01 10.34 23.53
N ASP A 10 -11.09 10.35 22.76
CA ASP A 10 -12.25 9.48 23.00
C ASP A 10 -11.98 8.03 22.57
N ASP A 11 -11.05 7.82 21.68
CA ASP A 11 -10.61 6.51 21.18
C ASP A 11 -9.12 6.33 21.41
N VAL A 12 -8.64 5.11 21.19
CA VAL A 12 -7.20 4.79 21.27
C VAL A 12 -6.41 5.62 20.26
N CYS A 13 -6.91 5.78 19.03
CA CYS A 13 -6.31 6.58 17.96
C CYS A 13 -7.25 7.74 17.58
N SER A 14 -7.38 8.70 18.48
CA SER A 14 -8.23 9.87 18.25
C SER A 14 -7.51 10.97 17.50
N SER A 15 -8.29 11.69 16.67
CA SER A 15 -7.89 13.02 16.20
C SER A 15 -7.91 14.02 17.35
N MET A 16 -7.09 15.05 17.22
CA MET A 16 -7.08 16.17 18.17
C MET A 16 -8.25 17.13 17.81
N GLU A 17 -9.23 17.23 18.69
CA GLU A 17 -10.39 18.13 18.51
C GLU A 17 -10.49 19.11 19.69
N SER A 18 -10.49 20.41 19.42
CA SER A 18 -10.44 21.45 20.44
C SER A 18 -11.60 21.38 21.44
N GLY A 19 -12.82 21.06 20.99
CA GLY A 19 -14.00 20.91 21.83
C GLY A 19 -13.83 19.82 22.88
N ARG A 20 -13.25 18.70 22.52
CA ARG A 20 -13.03 17.55 23.42
C ARG A 20 -12.00 17.87 24.50
N PHE A 21 -10.95 18.62 24.20
CA PHE A 21 -9.99 19.11 25.19
C PHE A 21 -10.65 20.04 26.22
N THR A 22 -11.59 20.87 25.78
CA THR A 22 -12.37 21.76 26.67
C THR A 22 -13.26 20.94 27.59
N GLU A 23 -13.96 19.94 27.09
CA GLU A 23 -14.78 19.02 27.90
C GLU A 23 -13.93 18.29 28.95
N PHE A 24 -12.79 17.72 28.53
CA PHE A 24 -11.87 17.06 29.46
C PHE A 24 -11.42 18.00 30.57
N THR A 25 -11.02 19.22 30.21
CA THR A 25 -10.58 20.24 31.18
C THR A 25 -11.70 20.61 32.15
N ASN A 26 -12.94 20.75 31.69
CA ASN A 26 -14.08 21.05 32.52
C ASN A 26 -14.40 19.91 33.51
N LEU A 27 -14.26 18.66 33.08
CA LEU A 27 -14.51 17.48 33.91
C LEU A 27 -13.43 17.27 34.98
N THR A 28 -12.17 17.49 34.61
CA THR A 28 -11.01 17.14 35.47
C THR A 28 -10.42 18.34 36.19
N ASN A 29 -10.83 19.56 35.82
CA ASN A 29 -10.23 20.83 36.23
C ASN A 29 -8.72 20.93 35.93
N LYS A 30 -8.26 20.18 34.93
CA LYS A 30 -6.86 20.15 34.44
C LYS A 30 -6.81 19.97 32.94
N LYS A 31 -5.85 20.62 32.29
CA LYS A 31 -5.52 20.30 30.90
C LYS A 31 -4.90 18.90 30.83
N PRO A 32 -5.19 18.11 29.80
CA PRO A 32 -4.57 16.79 29.64
C PRO A 32 -3.09 16.88 29.24
N LEU A 33 -2.29 15.91 29.68
CA LEU A 33 -1.06 15.52 28.97
C LEU A 33 -1.51 14.59 27.84
N PHE A 34 -1.52 15.09 26.59
CA PHE A 34 -2.10 14.34 25.50
C PHE A 34 -1.17 13.22 25.02
N TRP A 35 -1.68 12.00 25.01
CA TRP A 35 -1.00 10.83 24.46
C TRP A 35 -1.49 10.61 23.04
N LEU A 36 -0.66 10.99 22.06
CA LEU A 36 -0.96 10.85 20.64
C LEU A 36 -0.51 9.48 20.13
N ASN A 37 -1.46 8.62 19.79
CA ASN A 37 -1.20 7.35 19.12
C ASN A 37 -1.06 7.54 17.61
N TRP A 38 -0.01 8.25 17.21
CA TRP A 38 0.42 8.47 15.83
C TRP A 38 1.92 8.80 15.83
N PRO A 39 2.73 8.16 15.00
CA PRO A 39 2.44 7.20 13.92
C PRO A 39 2.51 5.71 14.36
N VAL A 40 2.06 5.37 15.55
CA VAL A 40 2.11 3.98 16.02
C VAL A 40 1.49 3.00 15.00
N ASN A 41 2.17 1.88 14.78
CA ASN A 41 1.73 0.82 13.87
C ASN A 41 1.75 -0.57 14.51
N ASP A 42 1.71 -0.65 15.85
CA ASP A 42 1.74 -1.91 16.60
C ASP A 42 0.56 -2.84 16.27
N TYR A 43 -0.54 -2.28 15.77
CA TYR A 43 -1.71 -3.01 15.31
C TYR A 43 -1.57 -3.57 13.90
N SER A 44 -0.78 -2.93 13.06
CA SER A 44 -0.48 -3.29 11.67
C SER A 44 1.00 -3.02 11.39
N THR A 45 1.88 -3.80 12.02
CA THR A 45 3.34 -3.60 11.96
C THR A 45 3.92 -3.80 10.56
N ASP A 46 3.18 -4.42 9.66
CA ASP A 46 3.44 -4.57 8.24
C ASP A 46 3.28 -3.27 7.43
N HIS A 47 2.69 -2.21 8.02
CA HIS A 47 2.52 -0.90 7.42
C HIS A 47 3.51 0.13 7.97
N LEU A 48 3.98 1.04 7.10
CA LEU A 48 4.63 2.28 7.51
C LEU A 48 3.62 3.43 7.40
N LEU A 49 3.56 4.27 8.45
CA LEU A 49 2.70 5.45 8.50
C LEU A 49 3.54 6.71 8.27
N MET A 50 3.81 7.00 7.00
CA MET A 50 4.68 8.10 6.58
C MET A 50 3.89 9.28 5.98
N GLY A 51 2.61 9.40 6.31
CA GLY A 51 1.73 10.45 5.84
C GLY A 51 1.92 11.80 6.54
N LYS A 52 1.12 12.77 6.13
CA LYS A 52 1.10 14.12 6.70
C LYS A 52 0.57 14.12 8.13
N GLY A 53 1.01 15.09 8.93
CA GLY A 53 0.55 15.29 10.29
C GLY A 53 -0.85 15.92 10.39
N GLU A 54 -1.82 15.48 9.62
CA GLU A 54 -3.20 16.02 9.61
C GLU A 54 -3.91 15.81 10.94
N VAL A 55 -3.53 14.79 11.68
CA VAL A 55 -3.99 14.53 13.05
C VAL A 55 -3.66 15.67 14.02
N LEU A 56 -2.66 16.49 13.70
CA LEU A 56 -2.21 17.66 14.51
C LEU A 56 -2.96 18.94 14.17
N ASN A 57 -3.93 18.90 13.28
CA ASN A 57 -4.63 20.09 12.77
C ASN A 57 -5.74 20.51 13.74
N ILE A 58 -5.37 21.17 14.86
CA ILE A 58 -6.33 21.84 15.73
C ILE A 58 -6.39 23.32 15.37
N ASN A 59 -7.58 23.80 15.06
CA ASN A 59 -7.84 25.23 14.95
C ASN A 59 -7.94 25.83 16.36
N TYR A 60 -6.93 26.56 16.78
CA TYR A 60 -7.02 27.39 18.00
C TYR A 60 -7.73 28.70 17.68
N THR A 61 -8.70 29.05 18.53
CA THR A 61 -9.37 30.35 18.45
C THR A 61 -8.74 31.39 19.40
N ASP A 62 -7.87 30.93 20.30
CA ASP A 62 -7.16 31.75 21.28
C ASP A 62 -5.69 31.31 21.41
N ASP A 63 -4.85 32.11 22.02
CA ASP A 63 -3.41 31.87 22.21
C ASP A 63 -3.11 30.78 23.24
N THR A 64 -4.11 30.07 23.74
CA THR A 64 -3.94 29.05 24.79
C THR A 64 -3.98 27.63 24.22
N VAL A 65 -2.84 26.95 24.29
CA VAL A 65 -2.76 25.51 23.98
C VAL A 65 -3.65 24.72 24.94
N PRO A 66 -4.56 23.86 24.45
CA PRO A 66 -5.56 23.20 25.28
C PRO A 66 -5.03 21.96 26.05
N PHE A 67 -3.75 21.69 26.02
CA PHE A 67 -3.08 20.57 26.71
C PHE A 67 -1.82 21.06 27.44
N GLU A 68 -1.37 20.33 28.46
CA GLU A 68 -0.14 20.64 29.20
C GLU A 68 1.12 20.31 28.40
N GLY A 69 1.06 19.24 27.61
CA GLY A 69 2.14 18.71 26.80
C GLY A 69 1.65 17.55 25.96
N MET A 70 2.56 17.00 25.17
CA MET A 70 2.27 15.88 24.28
C MET A 70 3.28 14.76 24.42
N VAL A 71 2.80 13.53 24.45
CA VAL A 71 3.59 12.31 24.32
C VAL A 71 3.16 11.64 23.03
N THR A 72 4.09 11.15 22.23
CA THR A 72 3.79 10.42 21.01
C THR A 72 4.19 8.95 21.14
N ASN A 73 3.42 8.08 20.52
CA ASN A 73 3.71 6.67 20.34
C ASN A 73 4.13 6.45 18.87
N PRO A 74 5.44 6.24 18.60
CA PRO A 74 5.94 6.08 17.22
C PRO A 74 5.74 4.65 16.71
N MET A 75 6.04 4.44 15.41
CA MET A 75 6.14 3.11 14.83
C MET A 75 7.28 2.31 15.48
N GLN A 76 7.21 0.97 15.38
CA GLN A 76 8.32 0.10 15.71
C GLN A 76 9.57 0.42 14.88
N GLN A 77 9.39 0.85 13.64
CA GLN A 77 10.44 1.30 12.74
C GLN A 77 10.87 2.74 13.10
N ALA A 78 11.95 2.87 13.87
CA ALA A 78 12.39 4.14 14.42
C ALA A 78 12.79 5.17 13.36
N GLU A 79 13.47 4.75 12.30
CA GLU A 79 13.95 5.68 11.27
C GLU A 79 12.79 6.28 10.43
N PRO A 80 11.84 5.50 9.90
CA PRO A 80 10.65 6.05 9.24
C PRO A 80 9.80 6.94 10.14
N SER A 81 9.75 6.68 11.45
CA SER A 81 9.00 7.49 12.42
C SER A 81 9.49 8.94 12.50
N LYS A 82 10.71 9.22 12.07
CA LYS A 82 11.30 10.58 12.16
C LYS A 82 10.52 11.62 11.35
N LEU A 83 9.84 11.24 10.27
CA LEU A 83 8.99 12.16 9.51
C LEU A 83 7.83 12.67 10.37
N SER A 84 7.14 11.77 11.04
CA SER A 84 6.02 12.11 11.91
C SER A 84 6.48 12.81 13.20
N ILE A 85 7.61 12.39 13.78
CA ILE A 85 8.21 13.04 14.94
C ILE A 85 8.60 14.49 14.59
N PHE A 86 9.11 14.74 13.40
CA PHE A 86 9.39 16.10 12.92
C PHE A 86 8.12 16.97 12.94
N ALA A 87 7.01 16.44 12.38
CA ALA A 87 5.74 17.17 12.37
C ALA A 87 5.21 17.45 13.78
N ILE A 88 5.35 16.51 14.71
CA ILE A 88 4.94 16.68 16.11
C ILE A 88 5.81 17.75 16.80
N CYS A 89 7.11 17.74 16.57
CA CYS A 89 8.02 18.74 17.13
C CYS A 89 7.72 20.14 16.55
N ASP A 90 7.50 20.25 15.24
CA ASP A 90 7.15 21.51 14.58
C ASP A 90 5.80 22.06 15.11
N TYR A 91 4.81 21.19 15.24
CA TYR A 91 3.52 21.53 15.82
C TYR A 91 3.64 21.99 17.27
N THR A 92 4.33 21.26 18.13
CA THR A 92 4.45 21.59 19.56
C THR A 92 5.31 22.80 19.80
N TRP A 93 6.23 23.12 18.88
CA TRP A 93 7.05 24.34 18.95
C TRP A 93 6.22 25.61 18.78
N ASN A 94 5.32 25.63 17.79
CA ASN A 94 4.43 26.78 17.56
C ASN A 94 3.13 26.34 16.86
N PRO A 95 2.14 25.84 17.63
CA PRO A 95 0.87 25.34 17.07
C PRO A 95 0.14 26.33 16.17
N ASN A 96 0.18 27.64 16.55
CA ASN A 96 -0.50 28.70 15.79
C ASN A 96 0.17 29.02 14.42
N LYS A 97 1.38 28.56 14.19
CA LYS A 97 2.14 28.73 12.95
C LYS A 97 2.33 27.41 12.19
N PHE A 98 1.88 26.32 12.77
CA PHE A 98 2.00 25.02 12.14
C PHE A 98 1.23 24.97 10.81
N ASN A 99 1.91 24.47 9.79
CA ASN A 99 1.32 24.22 8.49
C ASN A 99 1.68 22.79 8.06
N VAL A 100 0.67 21.95 7.94
CA VAL A 100 0.79 20.53 7.65
C VAL A 100 1.63 20.26 6.40
N ASP A 101 1.32 20.94 5.29
CA ASP A 101 2.02 20.70 4.02
C ASP A 101 3.48 21.16 4.07
N LYS A 102 3.72 22.34 4.69
CA LYS A 102 5.08 22.84 4.85
C LYS A 102 5.91 21.91 5.74
N SER A 103 5.38 21.55 6.89
CA SER A 103 6.04 20.64 7.84
C SER A 103 6.35 19.30 7.20
N TYR A 104 5.42 18.72 6.45
CA TYR A 104 5.60 17.48 5.71
C TYR A 104 6.74 17.58 4.68
N ASN A 105 6.75 18.63 3.87
CA ASN A 105 7.82 18.83 2.88
C ASN A 105 9.19 19.08 3.52
N ASP A 106 9.24 19.81 4.63
CA ASP A 106 10.50 20.10 5.33
C ASP A 106 11.05 18.85 6.02
N SER A 107 10.18 17.96 6.53
CA SER A 107 10.59 16.72 7.20
C SER A 107 11.44 15.82 6.31
N PHE A 108 11.11 15.69 5.03
CA PHE A 108 11.89 14.89 4.08
C PHE A 108 13.32 15.38 3.93
N LYS A 109 13.49 16.70 3.77
CA LYS A 109 14.82 17.32 3.65
C LYS A 109 15.65 17.17 4.93
N TYR A 110 14.98 17.15 6.08
CA TYR A 110 15.64 16.97 7.36
C TYR A 110 16.06 15.51 7.57
N VAL A 111 15.24 14.56 7.17
CA VAL A 111 15.48 13.13 7.39
C VAL A 111 16.42 12.54 6.32
N GLU A 112 16.32 13.02 5.06
CA GLU A 112 17.14 12.60 3.92
C GLU A 112 17.58 13.81 3.09
N GLU A 113 18.83 14.20 3.20
CA GLU A 113 19.35 15.42 2.55
C GLU A 113 19.42 15.33 1.03
N LYS A 114 19.75 14.15 0.49
CA LYS A 114 20.13 14.02 -0.92
C LYS A 114 18.94 13.53 -1.78
N GLU A 115 18.29 12.49 -1.33
CA GLU A 115 17.24 11.80 -2.07
C GLU A 115 15.83 12.06 -1.47
N TYR A 116 15.63 13.26 -0.92
CA TYR A 116 14.38 13.61 -0.23
C TYR A 116 13.16 13.60 -1.15
N GLU A 117 13.29 13.96 -2.43
CA GLU A 117 12.19 13.87 -3.41
C GLU A 117 11.85 12.41 -3.73
N SER A 118 12.86 11.56 -3.90
CA SER A 118 12.67 10.12 -4.08
C SER A 118 12.01 9.48 -2.86
N LEU A 119 12.46 9.84 -1.65
CA LEU A 119 11.84 9.40 -0.40
C LEU A 119 10.39 9.85 -0.30
N LYS A 120 10.08 11.08 -0.70
CA LYS A 120 8.71 11.61 -0.71
C LYS A 120 7.81 10.83 -1.66
N ALA A 121 8.29 10.51 -2.86
CA ALA A 121 7.55 9.69 -3.81
C ALA A 121 7.26 8.29 -3.25
N ILE A 122 8.25 7.63 -2.66
CA ILE A 122 8.10 6.31 -2.00
C ILE A 122 7.09 6.42 -0.85
N SER A 123 7.25 7.40 0.03
CA SER A 123 6.42 7.59 1.22
C SER A 123 4.95 7.85 0.88
N SER A 124 4.64 8.41 -0.29
CA SER A 124 3.26 8.64 -0.72
C SER A 124 2.44 7.35 -0.82
N HIS A 125 3.06 6.21 -1.03
CA HIS A 125 2.45 4.88 -1.05
C HIS A 125 2.50 4.14 0.30
N LEU A 126 3.04 4.79 1.35
CA LEU A 126 3.25 4.25 2.69
C LEU A 126 2.55 5.12 3.74
N THR A 127 1.36 5.63 3.44
CA THR A 127 0.66 6.60 4.28
C THR A 127 -0.53 6.00 5.01
N ASN A 128 -1.11 4.93 4.50
CA ASN A 128 -2.38 4.41 4.93
C ASN A 128 -2.24 2.99 5.50
N ALA A 129 -2.91 2.76 6.63
CA ALA A 129 -3.08 1.44 7.21
C ALA A 129 -4.59 1.14 7.37
N ASN A 130 -4.95 -0.13 7.28
CA ASN A 130 -6.34 -0.59 7.41
C ASN A 130 -7.01 -0.10 8.71
N LEU A 131 -6.24 0.02 9.79
CA LEU A 131 -6.72 0.49 11.09
C LEU A 131 -7.32 1.90 11.03
N TYR A 132 -6.77 2.76 10.18
CA TYR A 132 -7.19 4.16 10.09
C TYR A 132 -8.21 4.39 8.97
N GLU A 133 -8.49 3.40 8.12
CA GLU A 133 -9.49 3.42 7.04
C GLU A 133 -9.39 4.65 6.12
N GLY A 134 -8.17 5.17 5.92
CA GLY A 134 -7.93 6.38 5.13
C GLY A 134 -8.42 7.68 5.75
N LYS A 135 -8.85 7.67 7.00
CA LYS A 135 -9.47 8.83 7.66
C LYS A 135 -8.52 10.03 7.79
N TYR A 136 -7.22 9.77 7.96
CA TYR A 136 -6.22 10.81 8.21
C TYR A 136 -5.09 10.84 7.18
N PHE A 137 -5.05 9.90 6.24
CA PHE A 137 -3.89 9.71 5.40
C PHE A 137 -4.30 9.61 3.93
N GLU A 138 -3.98 10.64 3.17
CA GLU A 138 -4.14 10.62 1.73
C GLU A 138 -3.00 9.79 1.12
N GLU A 139 -3.33 8.69 0.45
CA GLU A 139 -2.37 7.87 -0.26
C GLU A 139 -2.24 8.32 -1.70
N ALA A 140 -0.99 8.46 -2.16
CA ALA A 140 -0.60 8.63 -3.56
C ALA A 140 -1.53 9.55 -4.37
N LYS A 141 -1.71 10.80 -3.91
CA LYS A 141 -2.63 11.78 -4.49
C LYS A 141 -2.41 11.94 -6.01
N ASP A 142 -1.16 12.08 -6.42
CA ASP A 142 -0.81 12.28 -7.83
C ASP A 142 -1.23 11.08 -8.67
N LEU A 143 -1.03 9.85 -8.17
CA LEU A 143 -1.51 8.64 -8.84
C LEU A 143 -3.04 8.61 -8.91
N LYS A 144 -3.73 8.97 -7.84
CA LYS A 144 -5.19 9.00 -7.79
C LYS A 144 -5.78 9.97 -8.82
N GLU A 145 -5.15 11.13 -9.00
CA GLU A 145 -5.54 12.11 -10.03
C GLU A 145 -5.35 11.54 -11.45
N LEU A 146 -4.23 10.85 -11.71
CA LEU A 146 -3.97 10.19 -13.00
C LEU A 146 -4.93 9.03 -13.28
N ILE A 147 -5.32 8.26 -12.26
CA ILE A 147 -6.33 7.20 -12.38
C ILE A 147 -7.68 7.81 -12.76
N THR A 148 -8.07 8.92 -12.13
CA THR A 148 -9.31 9.63 -12.45
C THR A 148 -9.31 10.16 -13.91
N GLU A 149 -8.17 10.68 -14.36
CA GLU A 149 -8.00 11.11 -15.76
C GLU A 149 -8.12 9.90 -16.72
N TYR A 150 -7.45 8.79 -16.43
CA TYR A 150 -7.56 7.55 -17.20
C TYR A 150 -8.99 7.04 -17.27
N GLU A 151 -9.75 7.06 -16.20
CA GLU A 151 -11.16 6.60 -16.19
C GLU A 151 -12.07 7.41 -17.11
N THR A 152 -11.69 8.64 -17.43
CA THR A 152 -12.44 9.49 -18.35
C THR A 152 -11.95 9.44 -19.80
N THR A 153 -10.63 9.24 -19.99
CA THR A 153 -9.98 9.33 -21.31
C THR A 153 -9.64 7.98 -21.93
N ASN A 154 -9.56 6.92 -21.14
CA ASN A 154 -8.97 5.62 -21.48
C ASN A 154 -7.49 5.71 -21.97
N ASP A 155 -6.79 6.84 -21.73
CA ASP A 155 -5.38 7.02 -22.08
C ASP A 155 -4.48 6.69 -20.88
N VAL A 156 -3.67 5.65 -21.00
CA VAL A 156 -2.73 5.19 -19.97
C VAL A 156 -1.34 5.81 -20.07
N THR A 157 -1.09 6.70 -21.05
CA THR A 157 0.25 7.24 -21.34
C THR A 157 0.88 7.88 -20.08
N LYS A 158 0.13 8.72 -19.40
CA LYS A 158 0.62 9.39 -18.19
C LYS A 158 0.85 8.42 -17.02
N LEU A 159 0.07 7.34 -16.94
CA LEU A 159 0.27 6.30 -15.94
C LEU A 159 1.57 5.51 -16.20
N VAL A 160 1.87 5.18 -17.45
CA VAL A 160 3.16 4.56 -17.83
C VAL A 160 4.32 5.48 -17.44
N GLU A 161 4.22 6.78 -17.75
CA GLU A 161 5.24 7.77 -17.36
C GLU A 161 5.40 7.88 -15.84
N TYR A 162 4.29 7.86 -15.11
CA TYR A 162 4.30 7.91 -13.65
C TYR A 162 5.07 6.73 -13.06
N PHE A 163 4.73 5.50 -13.43
CA PHE A 163 5.40 4.31 -12.90
C PHE A 163 6.86 4.22 -13.35
N THR A 164 7.18 4.64 -14.57
CA THR A 164 8.58 4.73 -15.04
C THR A 164 9.40 5.70 -14.17
N LYS A 165 8.87 6.89 -13.89
CA LYS A 165 9.51 7.87 -13.00
C LYS A 165 9.58 7.38 -11.57
N PHE A 166 8.55 6.69 -11.10
CA PHE A 166 8.50 6.14 -9.75
C PHE A 166 9.56 5.05 -9.54
N THR A 167 9.70 4.10 -10.49
CA THR A 167 10.79 3.11 -10.48
C THR A 167 12.16 3.79 -10.46
N ALA A 168 12.38 4.78 -11.30
CA ALA A 168 13.64 5.54 -11.32
C ALA A 168 13.92 6.25 -9.97
N SER A 169 12.89 6.78 -9.31
CA SER A 169 13.02 7.37 -7.96
C SER A 169 13.42 6.32 -6.92
N ILE A 170 12.83 5.11 -7.00
CA ILE A 170 13.18 4.00 -6.10
C ILE A 170 14.65 3.59 -6.31
N GLU A 171 15.07 3.40 -7.56
CA GLU A 171 16.45 3.05 -7.90
C GLU A 171 17.44 4.13 -7.42
N SER A 172 17.11 5.41 -7.62
CA SER A 172 17.91 6.53 -7.15
C SER A 172 18.06 6.53 -5.64
N PHE A 173 16.96 6.35 -4.91
CA PHE A 173 16.98 6.27 -3.45
C PHE A 173 17.82 5.09 -2.94
N LYS A 174 17.64 3.90 -3.52
CA LYS A 174 18.44 2.71 -3.18
C LYS A 174 19.95 2.94 -3.36
N ALA A 175 20.31 3.61 -4.45
CA ALA A 175 21.71 3.84 -4.82
C ALA A 175 22.37 4.99 -4.05
N ASN A 176 21.64 6.06 -3.78
CA ASN A 176 22.21 7.35 -3.42
C ASN A 176 21.77 7.92 -2.08
N ALA A 177 20.80 7.31 -1.38
CA ALA A 177 20.32 7.82 -0.11
C ALA A 177 21.46 8.03 0.89
N LYS A 178 21.50 9.22 1.47
CA LYS A 178 22.51 9.60 2.48
C LYS A 178 22.22 8.95 3.83
N ASN A 179 20.94 8.86 4.19
CA ASN A 179 20.50 8.20 5.41
C ASN A 179 20.36 6.68 5.18
N THR A 180 21.49 5.97 5.26
CA THR A 180 21.51 4.51 5.02
C THR A 180 20.67 3.73 6.05
N LYS A 181 20.56 4.21 7.29
CA LYS A 181 19.74 3.56 8.31
C LYS A 181 18.24 3.61 7.95
N LEU A 182 17.78 4.75 7.44
CA LEU A 182 16.41 4.89 6.94
C LEU A 182 16.17 3.97 5.75
N LYS A 183 17.08 4.00 4.77
CA LYS A 183 17.00 3.12 3.60
C LYS A 183 16.91 1.65 4.00
N ASP A 184 17.84 1.21 4.85
CA ASP A 184 17.91 -0.19 5.29
C ASP A 184 16.65 -0.61 6.08
N SER A 185 16.12 0.30 6.92
CA SER A 185 14.89 0.09 7.68
C SER A 185 13.64 0.02 6.80
N MET A 186 13.65 0.64 5.63
CA MET A 186 12.52 0.66 4.68
C MET A 186 12.67 -0.35 3.54
N LEU A 187 13.78 -1.08 3.47
CA LEU A 187 14.13 -1.90 2.31
C LEU A 187 13.01 -2.86 1.87
N PRO A 188 12.32 -3.60 2.76
CA PRO A 188 11.24 -4.50 2.35
C PRO A 188 10.09 -3.79 1.61
N TRP A 189 9.69 -2.61 2.06
CA TRP A 189 8.64 -1.82 1.40
C TRP A 189 9.11 -1.20 0.09
N ILE A 190 10.37 -0.76 0.03
CA ILE A 190 11.00 -0.20 -1.17
C ILE A 190 11.05 -1.26 -2.27
N GLU A 191 11.49 -2.47 -1.97
CA GLU A 191 11.56 -3.58 -2.91
C GLU A 191 10.16 -4.05 -3.34
N ALA A 192 9.20 -4.10 -2.42
CA ALA A 192 7.82 -4.41 -2.73
C ALA A 192 7.19 -3.38 -3.70
N LEU A 193 7.44 -2.09 -3.48
CA LEU A 193 6.99 -1.01 -4.37
C LEU A 193 7.70 -1.02 -5.73
N GLU A 194 8.99 -1.38 -5.78
CA GLU A 194 9.75 -1.54 -7.02
C GLU A 194 9.14 -2.64 -7.89
N ASP A 195 8.89 -3.80 -7.31
CA ASP A 195 8.26 -4.92 -8.00
C ASP A 195 6.82 -4.58 -8.43
N ALA A 196 6.02 -3.95 -7.58
CA ALA A 196 4.68 -3.50 -7.94
C ALA A 196 4.69 -2.47 -9.09
N SER A 197 5.65 -1.55 -9.07
CA SER A 197 5.82 -0.57 -10.15
C SER A 197 6.20 -1.24 -11.47
N ASN A 198 7.11 -2.21 -11.43
CA ASN A 198 7.49 -2.98 -12.61
C ASN A 198 6.32 -3.83 -13.15
N ALA A 199 5.48 -4.40 -12.29
CA ALA A 199 4.24 -5.05 -12.70
C ALA A 199 3.33 -4.08 -13.46
N MET A 200 3.10 -2.90 -12.89
CA MET A 200 2.26 -1.87 -13.49
C MET A 200 2.80 -1.38 -14.84
N ILE A 201 4.12 -1.19 -14.98
CA ILE A 201 4.74 -0.82 -16.27
C ILE A 201 4.42 -1.87 -17.33
N ASN A 202 4.55 -3.16 -17.03
CA ASN A 202 4.22 -4.23 -17.98
C ASN A 202 2.73 -4.21 -18.36
N TYR A 203 1.83 -4.17 -17.39
CA TYR A 203 0.40 -4.15 -17.64
C TYR A 203 -0.05 -2.92 -18.45
N LEU A 204 0.39 -1.74 -18.04
CA LEU A 204 0.00 -0.49 -18.72
C LEU A 204 0.62 -0.36 -20.11
N THR A 205 1.81 -0.92 -20.34
CA THR A 205 2.42 -0.97 -21.67
C THR A 205 1.64 -1.90 -22.61
N ILE A 206 1.16 -3.05 -22.10
CA ILE A 206 0.23 -3.89 -22.88
C ILE A 206 -1.02 -3.09 -23.26
N MET A 207 -1.62 -2.36 -22.32
CA MET A 207 -2.82 -1.55 -22.63
C MET A 207 -2.56 -0.48 -23.68
N LYS A 208 -1.39 0.19 -23.59
CA LYS A 208 -1.01 1.29 -24.46
C LYS A 208 -0.71 0.83 -25.89
N ASP A 209 0.07 -0.25 -26.02
CA ASP A 209 0.68 -0.64 -27.30
C ASP A 209 0.09 -1.97 -27.84
N PHE A 210 -1.06 -2.39 -27.35
CA PHE A 210 -1.68 -3.70 -27.61
C PHE A 210 -1.70 -4.08 -29.08
N ASP A 211 -2.16 -3.19 -29.94
CA ASP A 211 -2.31 -3.46 -31.40
C ASP A 211 -0.98 -3.54 -32.14
N ASN A 212 0.13 -3.13 -31.50
CA ASN A 212 1.48 -3.15 -32.05
C ASN A 212 2.32 -4.32 -31.52
N LEU A 213 1.82 -5.06 -30.54
CA LEU A 213 2.53 -6.17 -29.89
C LEU A 213 2.15 -7.51 -30.54
N SER A 214 3.13 -8.37 -30.79
CA SER A 214 2.86 -9.76 -31.18
C SER A 214 2.31 -10.57 -30.00
N ASN A 215 1.67 -11.71 -30.30
CA ASN A 215 1.18 -12.63 -29.27
C ASN A 215 2.26 -13.07 -28.28
N ASP A 216 3.48 -13.33 -28.76
CA ASP A 216 4.61 -13.71 -27.91
C ASP A 216 5.04 -12.55 -26.99
N GLN A 217 5.02 -11.31 -27.50
CA GLN A 217 5.31 -10.14 -26.69
C GLN A 217 4.21 -9.90 -25.65
N LEU A 218 2.94 -10.01 -26.03
CA LEU A 218 1.81 -9.90 -25.10
C LEU A 218 1.92 -10.93 -23.97
N LYS A 219 2.18 -12.20 -24.32
CA LYS A 219 2.37 -13.26 -23.31
C LYS A 219 3.57 -12.96 -22.40
N THR A 220 4.72 -12.64 -22.97
CA THR A 220 5.95 -12.38 -22.21
C THR A 220 5.77 -11.21 -21.24
N MET A 221 5.13 -10.12 -21.68
CA MET A 221 4.90 -8.97 -20.82
C MET A 221 3.87 -9.26 -19.73
N LEU A 222 2.83 -10.03 -20.04
CA LEU A 222 1.85 -10.46 -19.04
C LEU A 222 2.50 -11.35 -17.96
N ASP A 223 3.29 -12.33 -18.37
CA ASP A 223 4.02 -13.24 -17.46
C ASP A 223 5.02 -12.46 -16.58
N ASN A 224 5.72 -11.49 -17.16
CA ASN A 224 6.60 -10.59 -16.40
C ASN A 224 5.81 -9.75 -15.38
N GLY A 225 4.70 -9.16 -15.78
CA GLY A 225 3.84 -8.38 -14.90
C GLY A 225 3.33 -9.22 -13.72
N ASN A 226 2.84 -10.43 -14.00
CA ASN A 226 2.38 -11.36 -12.97
C ASN A 226 3.53 -11.78 -12.03
N SER A 227 4.72 -12.07 -12.58
CA SER A 227 5.90 -12.43 -11.79
C SER A 227 6.33 -11.31 -10.85
N TYR A 228 6.36 -10.08 -11.32
CA TYR A 228 6.67 -8.91 -10.49
C TYR A 228 5.61 -8.68 -9.42
N GLU A 229 4.32 -8.78 -9.76
CA GLU A 229 3.25 -8.66 -8.76
C GLU A 229 3.37 -9.72 -7.65
N GLU A 230 3.62 -10.97 -8.00
CA GLU A 230 3.83 -12.02 -7.00
C GLU A 230 5.06 -11.75 -6.13
N LYS A 231 6.18 -11.30 -6.72
CA LYS A 231 7.37 -10.91 -5.96
C LYS A 231 7.07 -9.77 -4.99
N SER A 232 6.28 -8.78 -5.40
CA SER A 232 5.95 -7.64 -4.55
C SER A 232 5.26 -8.00 -3.22
N LYS A 233 4.68 -9.20 -3.15
CA LYS A 233 3.99 -9.75 -1.96
C LYS A 233 4.92 -10.55 -1.04
N LEU A 234 6.17 -10.80 -1.44
CA LEU A 234 7.08 -11.73 -0.75
C LEU A 234 8.11 -11.03 0.14
N HIS A 235 8.25 -9.73 0.05
CA HIS A 235 9.20 -8.96 0.85
C HIS A 235 8.77 -8.93 2.32
N LYS A 236 9.70 -9.27 3.21
CA LYS A 236 9.41 -9.42 4.64
C LYS A 236 10.29 -8.51 5.48
N GLU A 237 9.68 -7.95 6.51
CA GLU A 237 10.38 -7.23 7.56
C GLU A 237 10.47 -8.05 8.85
N PRO A 238 11.55 -7.86 9.62
CA PRO A 238 11.63 -8.41 10.96
C PRO A 238 10.78 -7.59 11.93
N VAL A 239 9.94 -8.24 12.71
CA VAL A 239 9.08 -7.63 13.72
C VAL A 239 9.37 -8.25 15.08
N LEU A 240 9.64 -7.41 16.10
CA LEU A 240 9.81 -7.90 17.45
C LEU A 240 8.44 -8.33 18.02
N ASN A 241 8.31 -9.61 18.34
CA ASN A 241 7.21 -10.11 19.13
C ASN A 241 7.43 -9.76 20.59
N VAL A 242 6.66 -8.80 21.09
CA VAL A 242 6.85 -8.28 22.47
C VAL A 242 6.44 -9.27 23.56
N ILE A 243 5.75 -10.35 23.23
CA ILE A 243 5.34 -11.40 24.19
C ILE A 243 6.43 -12.46 24.29
N THR A 244 6.93 -12.93 23.17
CA THR A 244 7.92 -14.02 23.11
C THR A 244 9.36 -13.54 23.07
N TYR A 245 9.58 -12.24 22.80
CA TYR A 245 10.88 -11.62 22.54
C TYR A 245 11.64 -12.23 21.36
N ASN A 246 10.94 -12.93 20.48
CA ASN A 246 11.50 -13.46 19.23
C ASN A 246 11.31 -12.45 18.10
N ILE A 247 12.10 -12.64 17.03
CA ILE A 247 11.89 -11.92 15.79
C ILE A 247 10.98 -12.77 14.92
N ASP A 248 9.79 -12.24 14.65
CA ASP A 248 8.86 -12.74 13.63
C ASP A 248 9.10 -12.01 12.32
N TYR A 249 8.55 -12.52 11.22
CA TYR A 249 8.64 -11.88 9.90
C TYR A 249 7.24 -11.64 9.36
N LYS A 250 6.96 -10.40 8.97
CA LYS A 250 5.71 -10.01 8.30
C LYS A 250 5.98 -9.54 6.89
N TYR A 251 5.02 -9.74 6.00
CA TYR A 251 5.09 -9.23 4.65
C TYR A 251 4.87 -7.71 4.66
N ALA A 252 5.75 -6.96 4.01
CA ALA A 252 5.63 -5.51 3.87
C ALA A 252 4.36 -5.16 3.09
N ASP A 253 3.47 -4.38 3.66
CA ASP A 253 2.25 -3.92 3.01
C ASP A 253 2.37 -2.45 2.58
N TYR A 254 1.79 -2.11 1.42
CA TYR A 254 1.95 -0.82 0.75
C TYR A 254 0.75 -0.55 -0.15
N GLY A 255 0.50 0.72 -0.49
CA GLY A 255 -0.42 1.09 -1.55
C GLY A 255 -1.85 0.58 -1.38
N VAL A 256 -2.34 0.46 -0.14
CA VAL A 256 -3.55 -0.27 0.23
C VAL A 256 -4.81 0.35 -0.37
N SER A 257 -4.86 1.70 -0.41
CA SER A 257 -6.08 2.41 -0.79
C SER A 257 -6.12 2.82 -2.27
N VAL A 258 -4.95 2.95 -2.91
CA VAL A 258 -4.87 3.45 -4.30
C VAL A 258 -4.14 2.49 -5.21
N LEU A 259 -2.86 2.17 -4.91
CA LEU A 259 -2.03 1.38 -5.84
C LEU A 259 -2.54 -0.06 -6.02
N LYS A 260 -2.73 -0.80 -4.93
CA LYS A 260 -3.18 -2.20 -5.02
C LYS A 260 -4.56 -2.38 -5.65
N PRO A 261 -5.60 -1.60 -5.28
CA PRO A 261 -6.90 -1.68 -5.96
C PRO A 261 -6.80 -1.37 -7.46
N PHE A 262 -5.99 -0.37 -7.83
CA PHE A 262 -5.79 -0.02 -9.23
C PHE A 262 -5.02 -1.10 -9.99
N MET A 263 -3.96 -1.66 -9.41
CA MET A 263 -3.18 -2.75 -9.98
C MET A 263 -4.05 -3.97 -10.26
N ASN A 264 -4.90 -4.36 -9.31
CA ASN A 264 -5.84 -5.47 -9.49
C ASN A 264 -6.81 -5.23 -10.65
N LYS A 265 -7.37 -4.00 -10.75
CA LYS A 265 -8.26 -3.61 -11.86
C LYS A 265 -7.54 -3.69 -13.20
N VAL A 266 -6.34 -3.12 -13.31
CA VAL A 266 -5.54 -3.11 -14.55
C VAL A 266 -5.13 -4.53 -14.94
N LYS A 267 -4.67 -5.34 -13.99
CA LYS A 267 -4.32 -6.76 -14.21
C LYS A 267 -5.50 -7.53 -14.81
N GLN A 268 -6.70 -7.38 -14.26
CA GLN A 268 -7.88 -8.08 -14.78
C GLN A 268 -8.16 -7.67 -16.22
N ILE A 269 -8.18 -6.37 -16.53
CA ILE A 269 -8.40 -5.87 -17.89
C ILE A 269 -7.37 -6.44 -18.88
N VAL A 270 -6.10 -6.47 -18.48
CA VAL A 270 -5.00 -6.95 -19.33
C VAL A 270 -5.09 -8.46 -19.52
N ASN A 271 -5.35 -9.22 -18.45
CA ASN A 271 -5.53 -10.66 -18.53
C ASN A 271 -6.62 -11.05 -19.53
N ASP A 272 -7.80 -10.44 -19.39
CA ASP A 272 -8.94 -10.74 -20.27
C ASP A 272 -8.60 -10.41 -21.73
N LYS A 273 -8.00 -9.25 -21.95
CA LYS A 273 -7.65 -8.78 -23.30
C LYS A 273 -6.57 -9.66 -23.96
N VAL A 274 -5.54 -10.04 -23.22
CA VAL A 274 -4.47 -10.91 -23.73
C VAL A 274 -4.96 -12.34 -23.93
N LYS A 275 -5.75 -12.89 -23.02
CA LYS A 275 -6.36 -14.22 -23.18
C LYS A 275 -7.21 -14.27 -24.44
N LEU A 276 -8.04 -13.28 -24.68
CA LEU A 276 -8.84 -13.19 -25.89
C LEU A 276 -7.96 -13.18 -27.15
N ALA A 277 -6.91 -12.35 -27.18
CA ALA A 277 -6.00 -12.27 -28.32
C ALA A 277 -5.25 -13.58 -28.59
N LEU A 278 -4.92 -14.33 -27.53
CA LEU A 278 -4.27 -15.64 -27.61
C LEU A 278 -5.26 -16.80 -27.90
N GLY A 279 -6.56 -16.51 -27.96
CA GLY A 279 -7.61 -17.53 -28.10
C GLY A 279 -7.71 -18.44 -26.87
N LEU A 280 -7.33 -17.93 -25.70
CA LEU A 280 -7.48 -18.62 -24.42
C LEU A 280 -8.83 -18.28 -23.78
N PRO A 281 -9.40 -19.18 -22.95
CA PRO A 281 -10.68 -18.91 -22.28
C PRO A 281 -10.53 -17.75 -21.29
N THR A 282 -11.50 -16.83 -21.31
CA THR A 282 -11.58 -15.67 -20.42
C THR A 282 -12.53 -15.89 -19.25
N GLY A 283 -13.50 -16.78 -19.39
CA GLY A 283 -14.51 -17.07 -18.38
C GLY A 283 -14.34 -18.44 -17.73
N ILE A 284 -13.56 -18.55 -16.65
CA ILE A 284 -13.50 -19.79 -15.86
C ILE A 284 -14.34 -19.60 -14.60
N VAL A 285 -15.41 -20.38 -14.47
CA VAL A 285 -16.30 -20.40 -13.31
C VAL A 285 -16.19 -21.77 -12.64
N TYR A 286 -16.05 -21.76 -11.31
CA TYR A 286 -16.05 -22.99 -10.52
C TYR A 286 -17.03 -22.86 -9.34
N GLU A 287 -17.72 -23.94 -9.05
CA GLU A 287 -18.63 -24.09 -7.92
C GLU A 287 -18.40 -25.44 -7.23
N GLY A 288 -18.73 -25.51 -5.95
CA GLY A 288 -18.59 -26.73 -5.16
C GLY A 288 -17.19 -26.99 -4.62
N PHE A 289 -16.33 -25.97 -4.66
CA PHE A 289 -15.02 -25.93 -4.02
C PHE A 289 -14.99 -24.79 -3.00
N ASP A 290 -14.35 -24.96 -1.83
CA ASP A 290 -14.37 -23.91 -0.80
C ASP A 290 -13.52 -22.69 -1.21
N SER A 291 -12.22 -22.92 -1.44
CA SER A 291 -11.28 -21.85 -1.80
C SER A 291 -10.10 -22.42 -2.57
N ILE A 292 -9.38 -21.56 -3.24
CA ILE A 292 -8.08 -21.93 -3.82
C ILE A 292 -7.05 -21.92 -2.70
N TYR A 293 -6.41 -23.07 -2.46
CA TYR A 293 -5.35 -23.21 -1.48
C TYR A 293 -4.00 -22.71 -2.02
N SER A 294 -3.71 -22.98 -3.29
CA SER A 294 -2.47 -22.56 -3.94
C SER A 294 -2.64 -22.48 -5.45
N GLY A 295 -1.89 -21.61 -6.09
CA GLY A 295 -1.99 -21.34 -7.52
C GLY A 295 -3.17 -20.42 -7.86
N SER A 296 -3.64 -20.48 -9.10
CA SER A 296 -4.76 -19.70 -9.61
C SER A 296 -5.66 -20.55 -10.51
N VAL A 297 -6.94 -20.27 -10.56
CA VAL A 297 -7.85 -20.90 -11.51
C VAL A 297 -7.45 -20.64 -12.98
N ASP A 298 -6.79 -19.53 -13.23
CA ASP A 298 -6.26 -19.18 -14.55
C ASP A 298 -5.16 -20.14 -15.03
N ASN A 299 -4.43 -20.75 -14.10
CA ASN A 299 -3.38 -21.71 -14.42
C ASN A 299 -3.91 -23.01 -15.07
N ILE A 300 -5.22 -23.24 -15.00
CA ILE A 300 -5.84 -24.42 -15.61
C ILE A 300 -5.68 -24.42 -17.14
N PHE A 301 -5.54 -23.22 -17.75
CA PHE A 301 -5.52 -23.03 -19.21
C PHE A 301 -4.44 -22.04 -19.71
N ASP A 302 -3.41 -21.77 -18.93
CA ASP A 302 -2.32 -20.87 -19.33
C ASP A 302 -1.31 -21.55 -20.30
N GLY A 303 -1.46 -22.85 -20.51
CA GLY A 303 -0.59 -23.63 -21.38
C GLY A 303 0.78 -23.97 -20.78
N ASP A 304 0.99 -23.74 -19.49
CA ASP A 304 2.20 -24.05 -18.76
C ASP A 304 1.96 -25.26 -17.83
N GLU A 305 2.57 -26.39 -18.13
CA GLU A 305 2.44 -27.63 -17.34
C GLU A 305 3.11 -27.53 -15.95
N SER A 306 3.88 -26.49 -15.68
CA SER A 306 4.51 -26.24 -14.38
C SER A 306 3.62 -25.48 -13.42
N THR A 307 2.55 -24.86 -13.90
CA THR A 307 1.57 -24.15 -13.10
C THR A 307 0.39 -25.04 -12.71
N TYR A 308 -0.35 -24.65 -11.68
CA TYR A 308 -1.48 -25.45 -11.19
C TYR A 308 -2.52 -24.58 -10.47
N CYS A 309 -3.71 -25.15 -10.30
CA CYS A 309 -4.73 -24.65 -9.39
C CYS A 309 -5.05 -25.76 -8.37
N TRP A 310 -4.85 -25.46 -7.09
CA TRP A 310 -5.11 -26.41 -6.00
C TRP A 310 -6.22 -25.86 -5.11
N PHE A 311 -7.36 -26.53 -5.12
CA PHE A 311 -8.49 -26.21 -4.25
C PHE A 311 -8.24 -26.75 -2.82
N GLY A 312 -8.69 -25.98 -1.82
CA GLY A 312 -8.44 -26.26 -0.40
C GLY A 312 -9.32 -27.35 0.21
N SER A 313 -10.32 -27.85 -0.52
CA SER A 313 -11.26 -28.86 -0.04
C SER A 313 -11.53 -29.93 -1.08
N VAL A 314 -12.05 -31.05 -0.62
CA VAL A 314 -12.65 -32.08 -1.50
C VAL A 314 -13.88 -31.46 -2.17
N PRO A 315 -14.03 -31.59 -3.51
CA PRO A 315 -15.18 -31.04 -4.21
C PRO A 315 -16.51 -31.67 -3.73
N SER A 316 -17.57 -30.89 -3.71
CA SER A 316 -18.93 -31.40 -3.46
C SER A 316 -19.40 -32.30 -4.61
N GLU A 317 -20.48 -33.08 -4.40
CA GLU A 317 -21.03 -33.96 -5.46
C GLU A 317 -21.42 -33.20 -6.75
N ASP A 318 -21.81 -31.94 -6.63
CA ASP A 318 -22.21 -31.08 -7.74
C ASP A 318 -21.12 -30.10 -8.19
N ALA A 319 -19.85 -30.33 -7.75
CA ALA A 319 -18.76 -29.43 -8.11
C ALA A 319 -18.49 -29.47 -9.60
N TYR A 320 -18.28 -28.28 -10.17
CA TYR A 320 -17.89 -28.16 -11.57
C TYR A 320 -16.91 -27.01 -11.82
N ILE A 321 -16.15 -27.15 -12.89
CA ILE A 321 -15.38 -26.06 -13.51
C ILE A 321 -15.96 -25.86 -14.89
N ARG A 322 -16.52 -24.66 -15.14
CA ARG A 322 -17.05 -24.27 -16.45
C ARG A 322 -16.09 -23.28 -17.08
N ILE A 323 -15.79 -23.52 -18.33
CA ILE A 323 -14.89 -22.71 -19.14
C ILE A 323 -15.67 -22.21 -20.33
N ASP A 324 -15.77 -20.90 -20.47
CA ASP A 324 -16.34 -20.27 -21.63
C ASP A 324 -15.22 -20.02 -22.67
N LEU A 325 -15.34 -20.65 -23.81
CA LEU A 325 -14.36 -20.51 -24.91
C LEU A 325 -14.75 -19.36 -25.87
N GLU A 326 -15.87 -18.68 -25.59
CA GLU A 326 -16.45 -17.56 -26.38
C GLU A 326 -16.74 -17.87 -27.85
N GLU A 327 -16.27 -18.99 -28.35
CA GLU A 327 -16.52 -19.50 -29.72
C GLU A 327 -16.60 -21.01 -29.73
N VAL A 328 -17.24 -21.56 -30.76
CA VAL A 328 -17.28 -23.02 -30.98
C VAL A 328 -15.91 -23.47 -31.47
N LYS A 329 -15.19 -24.21 -30.62
CA LYS A 329 -13.87 -24.80 -30.92
C LYS A 329 -13.94 -26.31 -30.92
N ASP A 330 -13.16 -26.94 -31.81
CA ASP A 330 -12.87 -28.38 -31.71
C ASP A 330 -11.79 -28.55 -30.62
N LEU A 331 -12.20 -29.07 -29.48
CA LEU A 331 -11.32 -29.19 -28.32
C LEU A 331 -10.26 -30.27 -28.44
N GLY A 332 -10.38 -31.18 -29.40
CA GLY A 332 -9.52 -32.36 -29.44
C GLY A 332 -9.55 -33.14 -28.12
N TYR A 333 -8.47 -33.87 -27.83
CA TYR A 333 -8.31 -34.49 -26.52
C TYR A 333 -7.61 -33.54 -25.56
N LYS A 334 -8.31 -33.13 -24.49
CA LYS A 334 -7.73 -32.40 -23.35
C LYS A 334 -7.67 -33.31 -22.15
N TYR A 335 -6.54 -33.27 -21.44
CA TYR A 335 -6.36 -34.03 -20.21
C TYR A 335 -6.48 -33.06 -19.01
N ALA A 336 -7.34 -33.40 -18.06
CA ALA A 336 -7.30 -32.79 -16.74
C ALA A 336 -6.71 -33.82 -15.78
N LEU A 337 -5.60 -33.49 -15.11
CA LEU A 337 -5.02 -34.32 -14.07
C LEU A 337 -5.62 -33.88 -12.73
N PHE A 338 -6.46 -34.73 -12.16
CA PHE A 338 -6.95 -34.53 -10.81
C PHE A 338 -6.09 -35.35 -9.85
N CYS A 339 -5.35 -34.71 -8.96
CA CYS A 339 -4.77 -35.39 -7.80
C CYS A 339 -5.85 -35.40 -6.70
N ILE A 340 -6.31 -36.61 -6.36
CA ILE A 340 -7.26 -36.86 -5.26
C ILE A 340 -6.47 -37.11 -3.98
#